data_74e9ce2f4087874a9e8b013caeaed75e
#
_entry.id   74e9ce2f4087874a9e8b013caeaed75e
#
_cell.length_a   1.000
_cell.length_b   1.000
_cell.length_c   1.000
_cell.angle_alpha   90.00
_cell.angle_beta   90.00
_cell.angle_gamma   90.00
#
_symmetry.space_group_name_H-M   'P 1'
#
loop_
_entity.id
_entity.type
_entity.pdbx_description
1 polymer ?
#
loop_
_entity_poly.entity_id
_entity_poly.type
_entity_poly.pdbx_seq_one_letter_code
_entity_poly.pdbx_strand_id
1 'polypeptide(L)'
;MKSVGWISVVCASLGLMSLAHGQVETVAGKQKIVLVAGETAKIDKAGHHDYLAGCECLEFLLKQTTGVVAERVSEGWPTDERVFDNAKSVVFYTDGGGKQAFLSSPERIAKMQELSDQGVGIVMIHQAVDFPAEFAEQATQWIGGIYLSGASGRGHWPSHHVDFPKHPITQGVQPWEINDGWLNSLVFASQMHGITPLVWSGKEYAGSRAGLDGDIVGWAYERPQGGRSFSFTGLDAHEAWSLEGVRQLMVNGVLWTAGVDIPTAGAPCAVSSSELENMMTPREPKKAVASK
;
A
#
# COMPACT_ATOMS: atom_id res chain seq x y z
N MET A 1 -60.40 62.56 -29.80
CA MET A 1 -59.52 61.71 -30.62
C MET A 1 -58.21 61.61 -29.91
N LYS A 2 -57.93 60.44 -29.39
CA LYS A 2 -56.77 60.19 -28.48
C LYS A 2 -55.62 59.64 -29.30
N SER A 3 -54.45 60.30 -29.25
CA SER A 3 -53.18 59.85 -29.82
C SER A 3 -52.50 58.82 -28.92
N VAL A 4 -52.16 57.67 -29.49
CA VAL A 4 -51.41 56.62 -28.80
C VAL A 4 -49.94 56.79 -29.19
N GLY A 5 -49.12 57.10 -28.17
CA GLY A 5 -47.66 57.14 -28.29
C GLY A 5 -47.06 55.75 -28.18
N TRP A 6 -46.14 55.41 -29.09
CA TRP A 6 -45.32 54.19 -29.07
C TRP A 6 -44.06 54.44 -28.23
N ILE A 7 -43.84 53.59 -27.21
CA ILE A 7 -42.60 53.58 -26.42
C ILE A 7 -41.75 52.46 -26.97
N SER A 8 -40.61 52.84 -27.53
CA SER A 8 -39.56 51.87 -27.99
C SER A 8 -38.74 51.42 -26.76
N VAL A 9 -38.83 50.17 -26.44
CA VAL A 9 -37.96 49.53 -25.43
C VAL A 9 -36.68 49.07 -26.08
N VAL A 10 -35.56 49.68 -25.73
CA VAL A 10 -34.20 49.21 -26.11
C VAL A 10 -33.77 48.14 -25.11
N CYS A 11 -33.75 46.86 -25.58
CA CYS A 11 -33.12 45.80 -24.79
C CYS A 11 -31.61 45.86 -24.93
N ALA A 12 -30.96 46.30 -23.84
CA ALA A 12 -29.49 46.13 -23.72
C ALA A 12 -29.19 44.71 -23.28
N SER A 13 -28.58 43.94 -24.16
CA SER A 13 -28.07 42.60 -23.85
C SER A 13 -26.77 42.73 -23.06
N LEU A 14 -26.82 42.55 -21.74
CA LEU A 14 -25.64 42.32 -20.90
C LEU A 14 -25.11 40.91 -21.17
N GLY A 15 -23.96 40.82 -21.84
CA GLY A 15 -23.20 39.59 -21.97
C GLY A 15 -22.62 39.21 -20.59
N LEU A 16 -23.15 38.13 -19.99
CA LEU A 16 -22.53 37.48 -18.85
C LEU A 16 -21.24 36.80 -19.35
N MET A 17 -20.09 37.40 -19.06
CA MET A 17 -18.83 36.68 -19.07
C MET A 17 -18.83 35.69 -17.93
N SER A 18 -19.01 34.42 -18.22
CA SER A 18 -18.80 33.30 -17.31
C SER A 18 -17.31 33.22 -16.99
N LEU A 19 -16.93 33.74 -15.84
CA LEU A 19 -15.62 33.43 -15.25
C LEU A 19 -15.64 31.95 -14.86
N ALA A 20 -14.90 31.14 -15.61
CA ALA A 20 -14.60 29.78 -15.24
C ALA A 20 -13.80 29.82 -13.91
N HIS A 21 -14.51 29.68 -12.79
CA HIS A 21 -13.89 29.36 -11.52
C HIS A 21 -13.35 27.94 -11.66
N GLY A 22 -12.03 27.83 -11.78
CA GLY A 22 -11.35 26.56 -11.54
C GLY A 22 -11.78 26.08 -10.16
N GLN A 23 -12.60 25.04 -10.11
CA GLN A 23 -12.94 24.38 -8.85
C GLN A 23 -11.64 23.83 -8.28
N VAL A 24 -11.11 24.44 -7.24
CA VAL A 24 -10.16 23.78 -6.34
C VAL A 24 -10.95 22.62 -5.74
N GLU A 25 -10.72 21.42 -6.26
CA GLU A 25 -11.32 20.19 -5.74
C GLU A 25 -10.86 20.05 -4.30
N THR A 26 -11.76 20.39 -3.37
CA THR A 26 -11.47 20.25 -1.95
C THR A 26 -11.28 18.76 -1.63
N VAL A 27 -10.21 18.42 -0.92
CA VAL A 27 -9.89 17.06 -0.45
C VAL A 27 -10.95 16.52 0.52
N ALA A 28 -11.91 17.33 0.93
CA ALA A 28 -13.03 16.98 1.79
C ALA A 28 -13.91 15.91 1.12
N GLY A 29 -13.92 14.71 1.70
CA GLY A 29 -14.71 13.56 1.22
C GLY A 29 -13.89 12.48 0.48
N LYS A 30 -12.61 12.72 0.18
CA LYS A 30 -11.74 11.71 -0.42
C LYS A 30 -11.09 10.81 0.65
N GLN A 31 -10.86 9.54 0.32
CA GLN A 31 -10.15 8.60 1.19
C GLN A 31 -8.64 8.83 1.01
N LYS A 32 -8.01 9.42 2.02
CA LYS A 32 -6.58 9.70 2.01
C LYS A 32 -5.78 8.46 2.37
N ILE A 33 -4.81 8.11 1.54
CA ILE A 33 -3.86 7.01 1.75
C ILE A 33 -2.46 7.62 1.78
N VAL A 34 -1.68 7.30 2.80
CA VAL A 34 -0.30 7.74 2.93
C VAL A 34 0.64 6.58 2.62
N LEU A 35 1.58 6.78 1.70
CA LEU A 35 2.56 5.78 1.28
C LEU A 35 3.93 6.18 1.82
N VAL A 36 4.46 5.43 2.77
CA VAL A 36 5.78 5.68 3.36
C VAL A 36 6.80 4.75 2.73
N ALA A 37 7.67 5.30 1.88
CA ALA A 37 8.78 4.59 1.28
C ALA A 37 10.02 4.63 2.16
N GLY A 38 10.72 3.51 2.28
CA GLY A 38 12.02 3.42 2.96
C GLY A 38 13.09 4.28 2.29
N GLU A 39 14.23 4.40 2.96
CA GLU A 39 15.34 5.23 2.50
C GLU A 39 15.99 4.68 1.22
N THR A 40 16.10 5.51 0.19
CA THR A 40 16.73 5.13 -1.10
C THR A 40 18.23 4.81 -0.96
N ALA A 41 18.89 5.31 0.09
CA ALA A 41 20.29 5.00 0.38
C ALA A 41 20.52 3.51 0.75
N LYS A 42 19.46 2.78 1.06
CA LYS A 42 19.52 1.37 1.45
C LYS A 42 19.27 0.39 0.29
N ILE A 43 19.10 0.88 -0.94
CA ILE A 43 19.06 0.02 -2.14
C ILE A 43 20.46 -0.58 -2.30
N ASP A 44 20.58 -1.88 -2.09
CA ASP A 44 21.83 -2.63 -2.19
C ASP A 44 22.04 -3.25 -3.58
N LYS A 45 20.95 -3.51 -4.30
CA LYS A 45 20.94 -4.09 -5.63
C LYS A 45 19.87 -3.44 -6.50
N ALA A 46 20.24 -3.04 -7.71
CA ALA A 46 19.27 -2.49 -8.66
C ALA A 46 18.08 -3.44 -8.86
N GLY A 47 16.86 -2.90 -8.76
CA GLY A 47 15.64 -3.68 -8.91
C GLY A 47 15.24 -4.52 -7.70
N HIS A 48 15.93 -4.40 -6.56
CA HIS A 48 15.53 -5.00 -5.28
C HIS A 48 15.42 -3.91 -4.21
N HIS A 49 14.49 -4.09 -3.27
CA HIS A 49 14.24 -3.12 -2.20
C HIS A 49 14.05 -1.68 -2.69
N ASP A 50 13.53 -1.51 -3.93
CA ASP A 50 13.25 -0.19 -4.48
C ASP A 50 11.90 0.32 -3.94
N TYR A 51 11.90 0.64 -2.65
CA TYR A 51 10.71 1.04 -1.90
C TYR A 51 10.05 2.29 -2.48
N LEU A 52 10.85 3.25 -2.93
CA LEU A 52 10.34 4.49 -3.49
C LEU A 52 9.68 4.23 -4.85
N ALA A 53 10.30 3.45 -5.74
CA ALA A 53 9.70 3.11 -7.02
C ALA A 53 8.42 2.28 -6.84
N GLY A 54 8.40 1.34 -5.89
CA GLY A 54 7.19 0.58 -5.56
C GLY A 54 6.06 1.46 -5.02
N CYS A 55 6.37 2.44 -4.18
CA CYS A 55 5.39 3.43 -3.72
C CYS A 55 4.92 4.34 -4.87
N GLU A 56 5.77 4.66 -5.85
CA GLU A 56 5.36 5.40 -7.07
C GLU A 56 4.40 4.59 -7.93
N CYS A 57 4.69 3.30 -8.12
CA CYS A 57 3.76 2.38 -8.81
C CYS A 57 2.41 2.36 -8.10
N LEU A 58 2.41 2.18 -6.79
CA LEU A 58 1.18 2.09 -6.00
C LEU A 58 0.40 3.40 -6.00
N GLU A 59 1.07 4.55 -5.90
CA GLU A 59 0.45 5.88 -6.02
C GLU A 59 -0.23 6.06 -7.38
N PHE A 60 0.45 5.69 -8.46
CA PHE A 60 -0.09 5.74 -9.82
C PHE A 60 -1.36 4.88 -9.96
N LEU A 61 -1.32 3.67 -9.43
CA LEU A 61 -2.45 2.74 -9.50
C LEU A 61 -3.65 3.21 -8.66
N LEU A 62 -3.42 3.66 -7.44
CA LEU A 62 -4.46 4.14 -6.52
C LEU A 62 -5.21 5.36 -7.07
N LYS A 63 -4.55 6.23 -7.83
CA LYS A 63 -5.18 7.39 -8.49
C LYS A 63 -6.26 7.02 -9.50
N GLN A 64 -6.32 5.76 -9.94
CA GLN A 64 -7.37 5.28 -10.85
C GLN A 64 -8.70 5.04 -10.12
N THR A 65 -8.68 4.98 -8.78
CA THR A 65 -9.90 4.79 -7.97
C THR A 65 -10.52 6.13 -7.62
N THR A 66 -11.75 6.36 -8.08
CA THR A 66 -12.50 7.60 -7.79
C THR A 66 -12.67 7.77 -6.28
N GLY A 67 -12.47 8.98 -5.78
CA GLY A 67 -12.62 9.30 -4.36
C GLY A 67 -11.41 8.93 -3.50
N VAL A 68 -10.31 8.46 -4.09
CA VAL A 68 -9.06 8.17 -3.40
C VAL A 68 -8.01 9.25 -3.68
N VAL A 69 -7.21 9.59 -2.68
CA VAL A 69 -6.02 10.42 -2.79
C VAL A 69 -4.87 9.68 -2.14
N ALA A 70 -3.81 9.43 -2.90
CA ALA A 70 -2.57 8.88 -2.38
C ALA A 70 -1.53 10.00 -2.23
N GLU A 71 -0.89 10.07 -1.07
CA GLU A 71 0.18 10.99 -0.75
C GLU A 71 1.43 10.20 -0.36
N ARG A 72 2.54 10.44 -1.05
CA ARG A 72 3.77 9.68 -0.85
C ARG A 72 4.78 10.46 -0.01
N VAL A 73 5.35 9.77 0.96
CA VAL A 73 6.48 10.18 1.78
C VAL A 73 7.69 9.36 1.36
N SER A 74 8.77 10.01 1.00
CA SER A 74 10.05 9.38 0.66
C SER A 74 11.05 9.49 1.80
N GLU A 75 12.08 8.61 1.77
CA GLU A 75 13.19 8.62 2.73
C GLU A 75 12.75 8.36 4.19
N GLY A 76 11.78 7.45 4.37
CA GLY A 76 11.36 6.98 5.68
C GLY A 76 10.28 7.83 6.33
N TRP A 77 10.40 8.10 7.63
CA TRP A 77 9.37 8.81 8.40
C TRP A 77 9.24 10.28 7.97
N PRO A 78 8.01 10.81 7.84
CA PRO A 78 7.81 12.19 7.41
C PRO A 78 8.40 13.18 8.43
N THR A 79 8.94 14.29 7.92
CA THR A 79 9.38 15.41 8.76
C THR A 79 8.21 16.19 9.36
N ASP A 80 7.05 16.14 8.71
CA ASP A 80 5.79 16.73 9.16
C ASP A 80 4.74 15.63 9.30
N GLU A 81 4.48 15.23 10.54
CA GLU A 81 3.52 14.16 10.84
C GLU A 81 2.06 14.51 10.53
N ARG A 82 1.75 15.79 10.22
CA ARG A 82 0.42 16.18 9.74
C ARG A 82 0.04 15.51 8.42
N VAL A 83 0.99 14.92 7.71
CA VAL A 83 0.70 14.04 6.57
C VAL A 83 -0.24 12.89 6.96
N PHE A 84 -0.21 12.42 8.20
CA PHE A 84 -1.10 11.37 8.68
C PHE A 84 -2.50 11.87 9.07
N ASP A 85 -2.71 13.18 9.15
CA ASP A 85 -4.02 13.74 9.51
C ASP A 85 -5.08 13.31 8.50
N ASN A 86 -6.17 12.76 9.02
CA ASN A 86 -7.29 12.20 8.24
C ASN A 86 -6.92 11.03 7.30
N ALA A 87 -5.76 10.43 7.45
CA ALA A 87 -5.40 9.22 6.72
C ALA A 87 -6.40 8.09 7.03
N LYS A 88 -6.85 7.39 6.00
CA LYS A 88 -7.69 6.19 6.12
C LYS A 88 -6.86 4.92 6.08
N SER A 89 -5.70 4.98 5.46
CA SER A 89 -4.71 3.91 5.47
C SER A 89 -3.30 4.49 5.36
N VAL A 90 -2.34 3.83 6.02
CA VAL A 90 -0.91 4.10 5.90
C VAL A 90 -0.21 2.83 5.43
N VAL A 91 0.57 2.95 4.37
CA VAL A 91 1.35 1.87 3.76
C VAL A 91 2.82 2.07 4.10
N PHE A 92 3.47 1.05 4.61
CA PHE A 92 4.90 1.01 4.84
C PHE A 92 5.55 0.01 3.88
N TYR A 93 6.40 0.51 3.01
CA TYR A 93 7.26 -0.30 2.15
C TYR A 93 8.70 0.10 2.45
N THR A 94 9.29 -0.58 3.43
CA THR A 94 10.54 -0.18 4.09
C THR A 94 11.39 -1.40 4.45
N ASP A 95 12.66 -1.16 4.82
CA ASP A 95 13.46 -2.16 5.53
C ASP A 95 12.77 -2.62 6.83
N GLY A 96 13.16 -3.81 7.27
CA GLY A 96 12.75 -4.44 8.51
C GLY A 96 13.89 -4.61 9.51
N GLY A 97 13.72 -5.53 10.46
CA GLY A 97 14.74 -5.88 11.44
C GLY A 97 15.10 -4.74 12.39
N GLY A 98 14.13 -3.89 12.74
CA GLY A 98 14.37 -2.72 13.60
C GLY A 98 14.79 -1.46 12.86
N LYS A 99 14.92 -1.52 11.53
CA LYS A 99 15.29 -0.35 10.70
C LYS A 99 14.06 0.41 10.18
N GLN A 100 12.85 -0.04 10.52
CA GLN A 100 11.63 0.68 10.19
C GLN A 100 11.67 2.07 10.82
N ALA A 101 11.39 3.09 10.02
CA ALA A 101 11.52 4.48 10.46
C ALA A 101 10.61 4.84 11.65
N PHE A 102 9.47 4.15 11.83
CA PHE A 102 8.58 4.33 12.98
C PHE A 102 9.11 3.69 14.29
N LEU A 103 10.10 2.81 14.22
CA LEU A 103 10.74 2.23 15.42
C LEU A 103 11.92 3.06 15.95
N SER A 104 12.30 4.13 15.25
CA SER A 104 13.51 4.90 15.56
C SER A 104 13.39 5.81 16.78
N SER A 105 12.17 6.07 17.29
CA SER A 105 11.97 6.85 18.50
C SER A 105 10.65 6.50 19.21
N PRO A 106 10.55 6.70 20.53
CA PRO A 106 9.31 6.48 21.28
C PRO A 106 8.12 7.28 20.76
N GLU A 107 8.35 8.50 20.26
CA GLU A 107 7.30 9.38 19.74
C GLU A 107 6.67 8.80 18.47
N ARG A 108 7.49 8.25 17.57
CA ARG A 108 7.03 7.59 16.34
C ARG A 108 6.28 6.29 16.63
N ILE A 109 6.76 5.52 17.60
CA ILE A 109 6.05 4.32 18.08
C ILE A 109 4.69 4.71 18.65
N ALA A 110 4.63 5.79 19.45
CA ALA A 110 3.37 6.32 19.97
C ALA A 110 2.42 6.79 18.86
N LYS A 111 2.96 7.42 17.79
CA LYS A 111 2.16 7.81 16.61
C LYS A 111 1.62 6.58 15.87
N MET A 112 2.40 5.52 15.71
CA MET A 112 1.91 4.27 15.14
C MET A 112 0.79 3.65 15.98
N GLN A 113 0.93 3.68 17.31
CA GLN A 113 -0.12 3.22 18.22
C GLN A 113 -1.38 4.08 18.10
N GLU A 114 -1.23 5.40 18.06
CA GLU A 114 -2.34 6.34 17.84
C GLU A 114 -3.11 6.05 16.54
N LEU A 115 -2.38 5.86 15.41
CA LEU A 115 -2.99 5.50 14.13
C LEU A 115 -3.77 4.17 14.23
N SER A 116 -3.20 3.18 14.91
CA SER A 116 -3.85 1.90 15.15
C SER A 116 -5.13 2.06 15.98
N ASP A 117 -5.08 2.82 17.07
CA ASP A 117 -6.20 3.04 18.00
C ASP A 117 -7.33 3.84 17.35
N GLN A 118 -7.01 4.73 16.41
CA GLN A 118 -7.98 5.46 15.60
C GLN A 118 -8.61 4.60 14.49
N GLY A 119 -8.22 3.34 14.36
CA GLY A 119 -8.72 2.43 13.33
C GLY A 119 -8.17 2.71 11.93
N VAL A 120 -7.13 3.52 11.80
CA VAL A 120 -6.47 3.77 10.51
C VAL A 120 -5.95 2.45 9.94
N GLY A 121 -6.17 2.20 8.65
CA GLY A 121 -5.64 1.03 7.96
C GLY A 121 -4.12 0.97 8.00
N ILE A 122 -3.55 -0.22 8.18
CA ILE A 122 -2.09 -0.41 8.20
C ILE A 122 -1.73 -1.45 7.14
N VAL A 123 -0.83 -1.09 6.24
CA VAL A 123 -0.30 -2.00 5.22
C VAL A 123 1.20 -2.12 5.38
N MET A 124 1.70 -3.36 5.45
CA MET A 124 3.14 -3.65 5.53
C MET A 124 3.56 -4.49 4.33
N ILE A 125 4.56 -4.00 3.59
CA ILE A 125 5.05 -4.65 2.37
C ILE A 125 6.46 -5.13 2.59
N HIS A 126 6.72 -6.37 2.20
CA HIS A 126 8.03 -7.04 2.20
C HIS A 126 8.66 -7.03 3.60
N GLN A 127 9.86 -6.47 3.75
CA GLN A 127 10.57 -6.46 5.03
C GLN A 127 9.93 -5.59 6.11
N ALA A 128 8.98 -4.74 5.78
CA ALA A 128 8.27 -3.95 6.79
C ALA A 128 7.60 -4.81 7.88
N VAL A 129 7.38 -6.11 7.64
CA VAL A 129 6.83 -7.07 8.61
C VAL A 129 7.89 -7.70 9.53
N ASP A 130 9.19 -7.42 9.32
CA ASP A 130 10.31 -7.99 10.09
C ASP A 130 10.58 -7.12 11.33
N PHE A 131 10.11 -7.57 12.50
CA PHE A 131 10.21 -6.83 13.75
C PHE A 131 11.24 -7.45 14.73
N PRO A 132 11.96 -6.62 15.51
CA PRO A 132 12.72 -7.09 16.65
C PRO A 132 11.83 -7.71 17.72
N ALA A 133 12.37 -8.63 18.48
CA ALA A 133 11.62 -9.43 19.48
C ALA A 133 10.91 -8.56 20.53
N GLU A 134 11.51 -7.45 20.92
CA GLU A 134 10.95 -6.50 21.90
C GLU A 134 9.68 -5.80 21.43
N PHE A 135 9.43 -5.74 20.10
CA PHE A 135 8.22 -5.18 19.52
C PHE A 135 7.21 -6.23 19.05
N ALA A 136 7.52 -7.53 19.23
CA ALA A 136 6.73 -8.60 18.65
C ALA A 136 5.25 -8.58 19.06
N GLU A 137 4.98 -8.38 20.35
CA GLU A 137 3.60 -8.31 20.85
C GLU A 137 2.84 -7.11 20.27
N GLN A 138 3.43 -5.93 20.32
CA GLN A 138 2.81 -4.70 19.80
C GLN A 138 2.60 -4.77 18.29
N ALA A 139 3.60 -5.22 17.54
CA ALA A 139 3.50 -5.35 16.08
C ALA A 139 2.43 -6.38 15.67
N THR A 140 2.31 -7.49 16.41
CA THR A 140 1.26 -8.47 16.18
C THR A 140 -0.15 -7.89 16.42
N GLN A 141 -0.30 -6.96 17.38
CA GLN A 141 -1.55 -6.22 17.57
C GLN A 141 -1.86 -5.29 16.38
N TRP A 142 -0.85 -4.69 15.74
CA TRP A 142 -1.03 -3.80 14.61
C TRP A 142 -1.38 -4.54 13.31
N ILE A 143 -0.70 -5.68 13.02
CA ILE A 143 -0.76 -6.32 11.70
C ILE A 143 -1.06 -7.83 11.74
N GLY A 144 -1.29 -8.41 12.90
CA GLY A 144 -1.73 -9.80 13.08
C GLY A 144 -0.65 -10.86 12.92
N GLY A 145 0.39 -10.61 12.14
CA GLY A 145 1.50 -11.54 11.89
C GLY A 145 2.78 -10.80 11.58
N ILE A 146 3.92 -11.35 12.00
CA ILE A 146 5.24 -10.76 11.86
C ILE A 146 6.28 -11.79 11.44
N TYR A 147 7.34 -11.33 10.78
CA TYR A 147 8.60 -12.06 10.73
C TYR A 147 9.35 -11.82 12.05
N LEU A 148 9.83 -12.89 12.67
CA LEU A 148 10.62 -12.85 13.88
C LEU A 148 11.91 -13.64 13.70
N SER A 149 13.05 -12.98 13.82
CA SER A 149 14.36 -13.62 13.68
C SER A 149 14.50 -14.81 14.64
N GLY A 150 14.98 -15.94 14.14
CA GLY A 150 15.11 -17.18 14.89
C GLY A 150 13.85 -18.07 14.90
N ALA A 151 12.69 -17.56 14.55
CA ALA A 151 11.45 -18.33 14.40
C ALA A 151 10.98 -18.40 12.93
N SER A 152 11.14 -17.31 12.19
CA SER A 152 10.73 -17.20 10.79
C SER A 152 11.86 -17.49 9.82
N GLY A 153 11.53 -17.77 8.54
CA GLY A 153 12.44 -18.03 7.46
C GLY A 153 12.38 -16.97 6.36
N ARG A 154 13.46 -16.81 5.60
CA ARG A 154 13.49 -15.97 4.39
C ARG A 154 14.33 -16.60 3.28
N GLY A 155 14.06 -16.24 2.05
CA GLY A 155 14.84 -16.69 0.91
C GLY A 155 14.19 -16.33 -0.42
N HIS A 156 14.89 -16.65 -1.52
CA HIS A 156 14.40 -16.46 -2.88
C HIS A 156 14.00 -17.81 -3.46
N TRP A 157 12.84 -17.88 -4.06
CA TRP A 157 12.38 -19.06 -4.80
C TRP A 157 11.29 -18.71 -5.80
N PRO A 158 11.19 -19.51 -6.89
CA PRO A 158 10.05 -19.46 -7.79
C PRO A 158 8.76 -19.85 -7.03
N SER A 159 7.71 -19.11 -7.27
CA SER A 159 6.40 -19.35 -6.66
C SER A 159 5.29 -19.20 -7.69
N HIS A 160 4.26 -20.05 -7.55
CA HIS A 160 3.08 -20.06 -8.39
C HIS A 160 1.88 -19.76 -7.52
N HIS A 161 1.15 -18.71 -7.85
CA HIS A 161 -0.04 -18.29 -7.13
C HIS A 161 -1.23 -18.40 -8.06
N VAL A 162 -2.03 -19.45 -7.90
CA VAL A 162 -3.13 -19.79 -8.82
C VAL A 162 -4.49 -19.80 -8.15
N ASP A 163 -4.53 -19.99 -6.84
CA ASP A 163 -5.75 -20.08 -6.05
C ASP A 163 -5.76 -19.02 -4.95
N PHE A 164 -6.86 -18.27 -4.89
CA PHE A 164 -7.07 -17.25 -3.89
C PHE A 164 -8.39 -17.47 -3.15
N PRO A 165 -8.43 -17.31 -1.82
CA PRO A 165 -9.66 -17.44 -1.06
C PRO A 165 -10.63 -16.32 -1.45
N LYS A 166 -11.92 -16.54 -1.21
CA LYS A 166 -12.94 -15.52 -1.44
C LYS A 166 -12.82 -14.40 -0.39
N HIS A 167 -12.24 -13.28 -0.77
CA HIS A 167 -12.07 -12.10 0.08
C HIS A 167 -12.11 -10.83 -0.80
N PRO A 168 -12.52 -9.64 -0.29
CA PRO A 168 -12.46 -8.41 -1.08
C PRO A 168 -11.08 -8.14 -1.69
N ILE A 169 -9.99 -8.40 -0.97
CA ILE A 169 -8.61 -8.19 -1.44
C ILE A 169 -8.27 -9.07 -2.65
N THR A 170 -8.89 -10.24 -2.77
CA THR A 170 -8.60 -11.19 -3.86
C THR A 170 -9.57 -11.08 -5.03
N GLN A 171 -10.49 -10.11 -5.03
CA GLN A 171 -11.39 -9.88 -6.15
C GLN A 171 -10.63 -9.47 -7.40
N GLY A 172 -10.86 -10.14 -8.51
CA GLY A 172 -10.24 -9.87 -9.81
C GLY A 172 -8.77 -10.26 -9.92
N VAL A 173 -8.15 -10.75 -8.84
CA VAL A 173 -6.73 -11.15 -8.85
C VAL A 173 -6.52 -12.30 -9.80
N GLN A 174 -5.63 -12.07 -10.80
CA GLN A 174 -5.24 -13.10 -11.77
C GLN A 174 -4.08 -13.93 -11.23
N PRO A 175 -3.97 -15.22 -11.62
CA PRO A 175 -2.81 -16.02 -11.31
C PRO A 175 -1.51 -15.38 -11.77
N TRP A 176 -0.44 -15.57 -10.98
CA TRP A 176 0.90 -15.13 -11.36
C TRP A 176 1.99 -16.13 -10.93
N GLU A 177 3.14 -16.00 -11.57
CA GLU A 177 4.35 -16.73 -11.26
C GLU A 177 5.51 -15.75 -11.18
N ILE A 178 6.41 -15.92 -10.19
CA ILE A 178 7.58 -15.07 -10.02
C ILE A 178 8.65 -15.79 -9.18
N ASN A 179 9.91 -15.49 -9.46
CA ASN A 179 11.01 -15.76 -8.54
C ASN A 179 11.27 -14.51 -7.71
N ASP A 180 10.82 -14.49 -6.46
CA ASP A 180 10.89 -13.32 -5.59
C ASP A 180 11.57 -13.68 -4.25
N GLY A 181 11.89 -12.65 -3.47
CA GLY A 181 12.32 -12.78 -2.09
C GLY A 181 11.12 -12.84 -1.15
N TRP A 182 11.08 -13.86 -0.31
CA TRP A 182 9.94 -14.15 0.57
C TRP A 182 10.36 -14.22 2.04
N LEU A 183 9.48 -13.75 2.91
CA LEU A 183 9.52 -14.01 4.33
C LEU A 183 8.40 -15.00 4.65
N ASN A 184 8.73 -16.13 5.25
CA ASN A 184 7.80 -17.22 5.54
C ASN A 184 7.91 -17.73 6.97
N SER A 185 7.12 -18.71 7.36
CA SER A 185 7.06 -19.24 8.73
C SER A 185 6.86 -18.12 9.76
N LEU A 186 5.92 -17.23 9.44
CA LEU A 186 5.65 -16.04 10.25
C LEU A 186 5.03 -16.41 11.60
N VAL A 187 5.21 -15.54 12.57
CA VAL A 187 4.59 -15.64 13.89
C VAL A 187 3.30 -14.82 13.88
N PHE A 188 2.17 -15.50 14.02
CA PHE A 188 0.84 -14.90 14.02
C PHE A 188 0.27 -14.72 15.44
N ALA A 189 -0.70 -13.81 15.56
CA ALA A 189 -1.50 -13.66 16.76
C ALA A 189 -2.15 -14.99 17.17
N SER A 190 -2.34 -15.16 18.49
CA SER A 190 -2.87 -16.40 19.04
C SER A 190 -4.15 -16.85 18.33
N GLN A 191 -4.19 -18.14 17.95
CA GLN A 191 -5.33 -18.76 17.27
C GLN A 191 -5.72 -18.10 15.94
N MET A 192 -4.85 -17.31 15.32
CA MET A 192 -5.13 -16.58 14.07
C MET A 192 -6.39 -15.69 14.15
N HIS A 193 -6.73 -15.21 15.36
CA HIS A 193 -7.95 -14.44 15.56
C HIS A 193 -7.96 -13.14 14.74
N GLY A 194 -9.00 -12.94 13.93
CA GLY A 194 -9.14 -11.81 13.01
C GLY A 194 -8.27 -11.88 11.76
N ILE A 195 -7.47 -12.94 11.57
CA ILE A 195 -6.55 -13.10 10.44
C ILE A 195 -7.18 -13.98 9.38
N THR A 196 -7.16 -13.50 8.14
CA THR A 196 -7.53 -14.27 6.94
C THR A 196 -6.30 -14.44 6.06
N PRO A 197 -5.76 -15.66 5.93
CA PRO A 197 -4.71 -15.94 4.94
C PRO A 197 -5.22 -15.68 3.52
N LEU A 198 -4.39 -15.05 2.68
CA LEU A 198 -4.76 -14.68 1.31
C LEU A 198 -3.82 -15.27 0.27
N VAL A 199 -2.51 -15.35 0.59
CA VAL A 199 -1.48 -15.81 -0.31
C VAL A 199 -0.54 -16.74 0.43
N TRP A 200 -0.22 -17.88 -0.18
CA TRP A 200 0.74 -18.84 0.32
C TRP A 200 2.03 -18.80 -0.51
N SER A 201 3.13 -19.25 0.06
CA SER A 201 4.47 -19.08 -0.52
C SER A 201 4.66 -19.76 -1.89
N GLY A 202 3.78 -20.70 -2.25
CA GLY A 202 3.88 -21.46 -3.50
C GLY A 202 5.18 -22.28 -3.64
N LYS A 203 5.97 -22.40 -2.57
CA LYS A 203 7.21 -23.13 -2.56
C LYS A 203 6.92 -24.63 -2.38
N GLU A 204 7.36 -25.43 -3.36
CA GLU A 204 7.40 -26.89 -3.21
C GLU A 204 8.56 -27.25 -2.30
N TYR A 205 8.30 -27.40 -1.01
CA TYR A 205 9.24 -28.04 -0.10
C TYR A 205 8.97 -29.55 -0.04
N ALA A 206 10.04 -30.35 0.01
CA ALA A 206 9.92 -31.67 0.58
C ALA A 206 9.48 -31.53 2.05
N GLY A 207 8.20 -31.80 2.33
CA GLY A 207 7.59 -31.59 3.65
C GLY A 207 6.89 -30.26 3.83
N SER A 208 6.76 -29.42 2.79
CA SER A 208 5.93 -28.22 2.86
C SER A 208 4.49 -28.61 3.13
N ARG A 209 3.88 -27.85 4.01
CA ARG A 209 2.47 -27.99 4.33
C ARG A 209 1.73 -26.94 3.52
N ALA A 210 1.64 -27.15 2.19
CA ALA A 210 0.86 -26.25 1.33
C ALA A 210 -0.51 -25.97 1.96
N GLY A 211 -0.83 -24.71 2.17
CA GLY A 211 -2.06 -24.27 2.81
C GLY A 211 -2.07 -24.30 4.34
N LEU A 212 -0.92 -24.49 5.00
CA LEU A 212 -0.80 -24.32 6.46
C LEU A 212 -0.14 -23.00 6.83
N ASP A 213 -0.30 -22.61 8.10
CA ASP A 213 0.11 -21.29 8.62
C ASP A 213 1.57 -20.92 8.32
N GLY A 214 2.49 -21.88 8.27
CA GLY A 214 3.90 -21.68 7.97
C GLY A 214 4.21 -21.18 6.56
N ASP A 215 3.29 -21.31 5.63
CA ASP A 215 3.45 -20.92 4.23
C ASP A 215 2.73 -19.61 3.88
N ILE A 216 2.04 -18.98 4.81
CA ILE A 216 1.34 -17.72 4.58
C ILE A 216 2.35 -16.60 4.32
N VAL A 217 2.20 -15.93 3.18
CA VAL A 217 3.03 -14.79 2.78
C VAL A 217 2.21 -13.53 2.48
N GLY A 218 0.89 -13.64 2.51
CA GLY A 218 -0.04 -12.50 2.41
C GLY A 218 -1.29 -12.75 3.24
N TRP A 219 -1.69 -11.77 4.03
CA TRP A 219 -2.85 -11.89 4.91
C TRP A 219 -3.58 -10.57 5.13
N ALA A 220 -4.87 -10.69 5.40
CA ALA A 220 -5.71 -9.63 5.94
C ALA A 220 -5.86 -9.81 7.45
N TYR A 221 -5.99 -8.72 8.18
CA TYR A 221 -6.22 -8.72 9.62
C TYR A 221 -7.29 -7.67 9.99
N GLU A 222 -8.36 -8.14 10.60
CA GLU A 222 -9.37 -7.28 11.22
C GLU A 222 -9.04 -7.16 12.71
N ARG A 223 -8.54 -5.98 13.09
CA ARG A 223 -8.09 -5.74 14.46
C ARG A 223 -9.26 -5.78 15.45
N PRO A 224 -9.14 -6.45 16.60
CA PRO A 224 -10.21 -6.54 17.60
C PRO A 224 -10.69 -5.17 18.12
N GLN A 225 -9.79 -4.18 18.15
CA GLN A 225 -10.07 -2.81 18.58
C GLN A 225 -10.64 -1.93 17.47
N GLY A 226 -10.78 -2.45 16.28
CA GLY A 226 -11.22 -1.74 15.09
C GLY A 226 -10.07 -1.44 14.11
N GLY A 227 -10.44 -1.16 12.86
CA GLY A 227 -9.52 -0.98 11.75
C GLY A 227 -9.05 -2.30 11.13
N ARG A 228 -8.29 -2.19 10.03
CA ARG A 228 -7.87 -3.30 9.19
C ARG A 228 -6.40 -3.22 8.87
N SER A 229 -5.76 -4.36 8.67
CA SER A 229 -4.38 -4.39 8.17
C SER A 229 -4.25 -5.41 7.05
N PHE A 230 -3.35 -5.13 6.12
CA PHE A 230 -2.96 -6.04 5.06
C PHE A 230 -1.45 -6.11 5.00
N SER A 231 -0.91 -7.31 4.89
CA SER A 231 0.53 -7.50 4.75
C SER A 231 0.83 -8.51 3.65
N PHE A 232 1.93 -8.26 2.94
CA PHE A 232 2.41 -9.12 1.86
C PHE A 232 3.94 -9.13 1.86
N THR A 233 4.55 -10.31 1.96
CA THR A 233 5.98 -10.47 2.13
C THR A 233 6.78 -10.56 0.83
N GLY A 234 6.13 -10.66 -0.32
CA GLY A 234 6.76 -10.51 -1.64
C GLY A 234 7.13 -9.07 -1.95
N LEU A 235 7.42 -8.77 -3.21
CA LEU A 235 7.87 -7.45 -3.66
C LEU A 235 9.30 -7.09 -3.19
N ASP A 236 10.17 -8.09 -3.00
CA ASP A 236 11.61 -7.88 -2.96
C ASP A 236 12.11 -7.41 -4.33
N ALA A 237 11.73 -8.14 -5.37
CA ALA A 237 12.03 -7.79 -6.75
C ALA A 237 11.03 -6.76 -7.29
N HIS A 238 11.53 -5.61 -7.76
CA HIS A 238 10.70 -4.54 -8.33
C HIS A 238 9.94 -5.00 -9.58
N GLU A 239 10.46 -5.98 -10.33
CA GLU A 239 9.80 -6.57 -11.49
C GLU A 239 8.43 -7.19 -11.17
N ALA A 240 8.15 -7.52 -9.91
CA ALA A 240 6.86 -8.03 -9.48
C ALA A 240 5.70 -7.08 -9.81
N TRP A 241 5.95 -5.78 -9.87
CA TRP A 241 4.96 -4.78 -10.28
C TRP A 241 4.53 -4.90 -11.74
N SER A 242 5.29 -5.63 -12.59
CA SER A 242 4.88 -5.94 -13.97
C SER A 242 3.70 -6.92 -14.03
N LEU A 243 3.46 -7.68 -12.97
CA LEU A 243 2.42 -8.71 -12.91
C LEU A 243 1.08 -8.10 -12.50
N GLU A 244 0.06 -8.30 -13.35
CA GLU A 244 -1.28 -7.75 -13.10
C GLU A 244 -1.87 -8.28 -11.78
N GLY A 245 -1.73 -9.59 -11.50
CA GLY A 245 -2.24 -10.18 -10.26
C GLY A 245 -1.61 -9.57 -9.02
N VAL A 246 -0.32 -9.23 -9.05
CA VAL A 246 0.37 -8.53 -7.95
C VAL A 246 -0.18 -7.11 -7.79
N ARG A 247 -0.28 -6.34 -8.89
CA ARG A 247 -0.86 -5.00 -8.84
C ARG A 247 -2.28 -5.01 -8.29
N GLN A 248 -3.10 -5.96 -8.76
CA GLN A 248 -4.49 -6.10 -8.32
C GLN A 248 -4.57 -6.41 -6.82
N LEU A 249 -3.76 -7.36 -6.34
CA LEU A 249 -3.70 -7.73 -4.93
C LEU A 249 -3.33 -6.52 -4.06
N MET A 250 -2.29 -5.77 -4.46
CA MET A 250 -1.78 -4.64 -3.71
C MET A 250 -2.77 -3.48 -3.66
N VAL A 251 -3.36 -3.10 -4.79
CA VAL A 251 -4.38 -2.03 -4.85
C VAL A 251 -5.59 -2.40 -4.01
N ASN A 252 -6.12 -3.61 -4.19
CA ASN A 252 -7.25 -4.09 -3.39
C ASN A 252 -6.93 -4.09 -1.89
N GLY A 253 -5.74 -4.57 -1.49
CA GLY A 253 -5.30 -4.61 -0.10
C GLY A 253 -5.29 -3.24 0.55
N VAL A 254 -4.72 -2.26 -0.12
CA VAL A 254 -4.67 -0.88 0.37
C VAL A 254 -6.08 -0.26 0.46
N LEU A 255 -6.90 -0.44 -0.57
CA LEU A 255 -8.28 0.09 -0.60
C LEU A 255 -9.13 -0.55 0.49
N TRP A 256 -9.01 -1.87 0.70
CA TRP A 256 -9.74 -2.57 1.74
C TRP A 256 -9.39 -2.05 3.15
N THR A 257 -8.10 -1.79 3.40
CA THR A 257 -7.66 -1.22 4.69
C THR A 257 -8.15 0.21 4.88
N ALA A 258 -8.33 0.97 3.79
CA ALA A 258 -8.90 2.32 3.82
C ALA A 258 -10.44 2.34 3.91
N GLY A 259 -11.11 1.18 3.94
CA GLY A 259 -12.57 1.08 3.96
C GLY A 259 -13.24 1.44 2.65
N VAL A 260 -12.52 1.36 1.52
CA VAL A 260 -13.06 1.58 0.17
C VAL A 260 -13.63 0.27 -0.37
N ASP A 261 -14.82 0.32 -0.92
CA ASP A 261 -15.46 -0.82 -1.56
C ASP A 261 -14.69 -1.25 -2.82
N ILE A 262 -14.46 -2.55 -2.93
CA ILE A 262 -13.75 -3.13 -4.08
C ILE A 262 -14.76 -3.78 -5.02
N PRO A 263 -14.81 -3.40 -6.31
CA PRO A 263 -15.66 -4.04 -7.29
C PRO A 263 -15.39 -5.56 -7.41
N THR A 264 -16.39 -6.33 -7.81
CA THR A 264 -16.25 -7.80 -7.98
C THR A 264 -15.15 -8.17 -8.98
N ALA A 265 -14.88 -7.32 -9.97
CA ALA A 265 -13.80 -7.50 -10.94
C ALA A 265 -12.43 -7.02 -10.41
N GLY A 266 -12.36 -6.56 -9.16
CA GLY A 266 -11.20 -5.88 -8.59
C GLY A 266 -11.20 -4.37 -8.84
N ALA A 267 -10.36 -3.64 -8.11
CA ALA A 267 -10.16 -2.22 -8.30
C ALA A 267 -9.39 -1.94 -9.61
N PRO A 268 -9.53 -0.76 -10.23
CA PRO A 268 -8.74 -0.41 -11.41
C PRO A 268 -7.24 -0.47 -11.11
N CYS A 269 -6.48 -1.21 -11.93
CA CYS A 269 -5.03 -1.33 -11.83
C CYS A 269 -4.36 -1.48 -13.22
N ALA A 270 -5.02 -0.97 -14.25
CA ALA A 270 -4.53 -1.03 -15.62
C ALA A 270 -3.28 -0.15 -15.82
N VAL A 271 -2.35 -0.65 -16.62
CA VAL A 271 -1.10 0.04 -16.97
C VAL A 271 -0.86 -0.16 -18.46
N SER A 272 -0.61 0.92 -19.20
CA SER A 272 -0.17 0.83 -20.59
C SER A 272 1.27 0.31 -20.70
N SER A 273 1.65 -0.20 -21.86
CA SER A 273 3.03 -0.71 -22.06
C SER A 273 4.10 0.35 -21.78
N SER A 274 3.87 1.60 -22.17
CA SER A 274 4.82 2.71 -21.93
C SER A 274 4.89 3.11 -20.47
N GLU A 275 3.77 3.11 -19.74
CA GLU A 275 3.76 3.36 -18.29
C GLU A 275 4.48 2.23 -17.56
N LEU A 276 4.23 0.98 -17.96
CA LEU A 276 4.90 -0.18 -17.37
C LEU A 276 6.41 -0.12 -17.59
N GLU A 277 6.87 0.21 -18.80
CA GLU A 277 8.30 0.39 -19.09
C GLU A 277 8.94 1.45 -18.19
N ASN A 278 8.28 2.60 -18.01
CA ASN A 278 8.74 3.66 -17.11
C ASN A 278 8.78 3.19 -15.64
N MET A 279 7.75 2.48 -15.19
CA MET A 279 7.67 1.95 -13.82
C MET A 279 8.73 0.90 -13.56
N MET A 280 9.11 0.09 -14.57
CA MET A 280 10.08 -0.99 -14.44
C MET A 280 11.53 -0.55 -14.64
N THR A 281 11.80 0.72 -14.96
CA THR A 281 13.17 1.23 -15.08
C THR A 281 13.86 1.19 -13.72
N PRO A 282 14.92 0.36 -13.54
CA PRO A 282 15.57 0.23 -12.25
C PRO A 282 16.22 1.54 -11.81
N ARG A 283 16.17 1.82 -10.52
CA ARG A 283 16.95 2.90 -9.92
C ARG A 283 18.35 2.40 -9.62
N GLU A 284 19.33 3.18 -9.99
CA GLU A 284 20.72 2.88 -9.65
C GLU A 284 20.94 3.09 -8.13
N PRO A 285 21.64 2.17 -7.46
CA PRO A 285 22.07 2.36 -6.09
C PRO A 285 22.85 3.67 -5.95
N LYS A 286 22.58 4.45 -4.93
CA LYS A 286 23.40 5.64 -4.65
C LYS A 286 24.84 5.18 -4.43
N LYS A 287 25.77 5.61 -5.30
CA LYS A 287 27.19 5.36 -5.09
C LYS A 287 27.58 5.94 -3.74
N ALA A 288 28.16 5.12 -2.87
CA ALA A 288 28.71 5.60 -1.61
C ALA A 288 29.62 6.79 -1.89
N VAL A 289 29.29 7.96 -1.33
CA VAL A 289 30.19 9.12 -1.40
C VAL A 289 31.43 8.71 -0.63
N ALA A 290 32.54 8.51 -1.36
CA ALA A 290 33.80 8.22 -0.71
C ALA A 290 34.12 9.36 0.25
N SER A 291 34.08 9.09 1.55
CA SER A 291 34.53 10.01 2.57
C SER A 291 36.01 10.29 2.31
N LYS A 292 36.33 11.53 1.91
CA LYS A 292 37.68 12.01 1.81
C LYS A 292 38.30 12.24 3.18
#